data_5676afe5a81e1a30020639d4a4bf9f63
#
_entry.id   5676afe5a81e1a30020639d4a4bf9f63
#
_cell.length_a   1.000
_cell.length_b   1.000
_cell.length_c   1.000
_cell.angle_alpha   90.00
_cell.angle_beta   90.00
_cell.angle_gamma   90.00
#
_symmetry.space_group_name_H-M   'P 1'
#
loop_
_entity.id
_entity.type
_entity.pdbx_description
1 polymer ?
#
loop_
_entity_poly.entity_id
_entity_poly.type
_entity_poly.pdbx_seq_one_letter_code
_entity_poly.pdbx_strand_id
1 'polypeptide(L)'
;MALASKTGRLLPALGLAMLAACARQTREIEAAPVEPGLFSGMSCLRLVKERARRSQALIFAGAAQDQVSADDSLRTLGIPTPAGTLFDGDREPEVARLKGELRAVNAQLLASGCIADPY
;
A
#
# COMPACT_ATOMS: atom_id res chain seq x y z
N MET A 1 9.81 47.99 26.32
CA MET A 1 10.17 47.29 25.07
C MET A 1 9.94 45.81 25.29
N ALA A 2 8.88 45.28 24.71
CA ALA A 2 8.54 43.88 24.86
C ALA A 2 9.24 43.07 23.76
N LEU A 3 10.22 42.26 24.14
CA LEU A 3 10.74 41.19 23.28
C LEU A 3 9.74 40.05 23.31
N ALA A 4 8.84 40.00 22.32
CA ALA A 4 7.94 38.90 22.15
C ALA A 4 8.75 37.66 21.75
N SER A 5 8.86 36.74 22.69
CA SER A 5 9.45 35.43 22.47
C SER A 5 8.62 34.66 21.42
N LYS A 6 9.19 34.52 20.23
CA LYS A 6 8.61 33.71 19.12
C LYS A 6 8.87 32.20 19.26
N THR A 7 9.18 31.73 20.44
CA THR A 7 9.60 30.31 20.65
C THR A 7 8.47 29.32 20.86
N GLY A 8 7.19 29.79 20.89
CA GLY A 8 6.05 28.91 21.22
C GLY A 8 5.37 28.17 20.04
N ARG A 9 5.79 28.40 18.78
CA ARG A 9 5.04 27.87 17.61
C ARG A 9 5.68 26.68 16.87
N LEU A 10 6.86 26.24 17.26
CA LEU A 10 7.57 25.16 16.58
C LEU A 10 7.30 23.76 17.18
N LEU A 11 6.80 23.69 18.42
CA LEU A 11 6.54 22.43 19.12
C LEU A 11 5.36 21.60 18.54
N PRO A 12 4.24 22.17 18.07
CA PRO A 12 3.16 21.36 17.52
C PRO A 12 3.47 20.74 16.15
N ALA A 13 4.36 21.34 15.36
CA ALA A 13 4.74 20.83 14.05
C ALA A 13 5.60 19.57 14.13
N LEU A 14 6.45 19.44 15.16
CA LEU A 14 7.29 18.26 15.37
C LEU A 14 6.46 17.05 15.85
N GLY A 15 5.38 17.28 16.60
CA GLY A 15 4.49 16.22 17.08
C GLY A 15 3.66 15.58 15.97
N LEU A 16 3.25 16.36 14.94
CA LEU A 16 2.48 15.83 13.81
C LEU A 16 3.35 14.97 12.87
N ALA A 17 4.64 15.26 12.75
CA ALA A 17 5.55 14.50 11.88
C ALA A 17 5.81 13.07 12.41
N MET A 18 5.69 12.85 13.72
CA MET A 18 5.87 11.53 14.32
C MET A 18 4.69 10.57 14.08
N LEU A 19 3.48 11.08 13.84
CA LEU A 19 2.29 10.27 13.55
C LEU A 19 2.29 9.65 12.15
N ALA A 20 3.10 10.19 11.23
CA ALA A 20 3.22 9.70 9.85
C ALA A 20 4.22 8.54 9.70
N ALA A 21 4.92 8.13 10.77
CA ALA A 21 5.99 7.13 10.72
C ALA A 21 5.52 5.69 10.92
N CYS A 22 4.23 5.44 11.25
CA CYS A 22 3.68 4.09 11.39
C CYS A 22 3.34 3.49 10.03
N ALA A 23 3.74 2.24 9.79
CA ALA A 23 3.36 1.51 8.59
C ALA A 23 1.84 1.36 8.52
N ARG A 24 1.27 1.68 7.34
CA ARG A 24 -0.17 1.55 7.10
C ARG A 24 -0.55 0.10 6.85
N GLN A 25 -1.76 -0.27 7.26
CA GLN A 25 -2.34 -1.57 6.92
C GLN A 25 -2.67 -1.63 5.43
N THR A 26 -2.63 -2.84 4.87
CA THR A 26 -2.94 -3.08 3.45
C THR A 26 -4.24 -2.43 3.01
N ARG A 27 -5.29 -2.47 3.81
CA ARG A 27 -6.60 -1.86 3.51
C ARG A 27 -6.58 -0.34 3.37
N GLU A 28 -5.62 0.32 4.00
CA GLU A 28 -5.47 1.78 4.02
C GLU A 28 -4.60 2.30 2.87
N ILE A 29 -3.90 1.40 2.18
CA ILE A 29 -3.00 1.74 1.09
C ILE A 29 -3.80 1.93 -0.19
N GLU A 30 -3.75 3.13 -0.76
CA GLU A 30 -4.38 3.43 -2.04
C GLU A 30 -3.66 2.75 -3.20
N ALA A 31 -4.42 2.42 -4.25
CA ALA A 31 -3.84 1.88 -5.47
C ALA A 31 -3.00 2.95 -6.18
N ALA A 32 -1.78 2.60 -6.57
CA ALA A 32 -0.95 3.48 -7.38
C ALA A 32 -1.49 3.60 -8.81
N PRO A 33 -1.32 4.74 -9.47
CA PRO A 33 -1.64 4.88 -10.89
C PRO A 33 -0.76 3.93 -11.71
N VAL A 34 -1.34 3.37 -12.77
CA VAL A 34 -0.69 2.42 -13.68
C VAL A 34 -0.59 3.06 -15.05
N GLU A 35 0.49 2.76 -15.76
CA GLU A 35 0.70 3.26 -17.12
C GLU A 35 -0.44 2.83 -18.03
N PRO A 36 -1.04 3.76 -18.81
CA PRO A 36 -2.11 3.45 -19.74
C PRO A 36 -1.68 2.38 -20.75
N GLY A 37 -2.53 1.41 -20.99
CA GLY A 37 -2.28 0.39 -21.99
C GLY A 37 -1.36 -0.75 -21.56
N LEU A 38 -1.00 -0.85 -20.27
CA LEU A 38 -0.15 -1.93 -19.74
C LEU A 38 -0.60 -3.33 -20.17
N PHE A 39 -1.90 -3.56 -20.24
CA PHE A 39 -2.51 -4.86 -20.59
C PHE A 39 -3.17 -4.88 -21.96
N SER A 40 -3.04 -3.81 -22.76
CA SER A 40 -3.64 -3.77 -24.11
C SER A 40 -3.06 -4.83 -25.02
N GLY A 41 -3.89 -5.37 -25.92
CA GLY A 41 -3.50 -6.38 -26.90
C GLY A 41 -3.26 -7.79 -26.33
N MET A 42 -3.46 -8.00 -25.04
CA MET A 42 -3.36 -9.34 -24.44
C MET A 42 -4.61 -10.17 -24.71
N SER A 43 -4.43 -11.48 -24.93
CA SER A 43 -5.53 -12.45 -25.04
C SER A 43 -6.27 -12.60 -23.71
N CYS A 44 -7.51 -13.03 -23.75
CA CYS A 44 -8.30 -13.31 -22.53
C CYS A 44 -7.59 -14.28 -21.59
N LEU A 45 -7.01 -15.36 -22.12
CA LEU A 45 -6.28 -16.33 -21.30
C LEU A 45 -5.08 -15.70 -20.61
N ARG A 46 -4.34 -14.84 -21.31
CA ARG A 46 -3.20 -14.14 -20.73
C ARG A 46 -3.62 -13.15 -19.65
N LEU A 47 -4.68 -12.39 -19.89
CA LEU A 47 -5.25 -11.46 -18.92
C LEU A 47 -5.70 -12.17 -17.63
N VAL A 48 -6.36 -13.32 -17.74
CA VAL A 48 -6.77 -14.13 -16.58
C VAL A 48 -5.56 -14.61 -15.79
N LYS A 49 -4.51 -15.07 -16.46
CA LYS A 49 -3.25 -15.47 -15.79
C LYS A 49 -2.56 -14.30 -15.11
N GLU A 50 -2.51 -13.14 -15.76
CA GLU A 50 -1.93 -11.92 -15.19
C GLU A 50 -2.70 -11.46 -13.94
N ARG A 51 -4.03 -11.51 -13.98
CA ARG A 51 -4.87 -11.22 -12.82
C ARG A 51 -4.58 -12.18 -11.66
N ALA A 52 -4.56 -13.47 -11.91
CA ALA A 52 -4.32 -14.48 -10.88
C ALA A 52 -2.94 -14.30 -10.22
N ARG A 53 -1.90 -14.07 -11.03
CA ARG A 53 -0.55 -13.86 -10.53
C ARG A 53 -0.45 -12.62 -9.63
N ARG A 54 -1.07 -11.50 -10.04
CA ARG A 54 -1.06 -10.26 -9.24
C ARG A 54 -1.91 -10.35 -7.99
N SER A 55 -3.03 -11.03 -8.08
CA SER A 55 -3.88 -11.29 -6.91
C SER A 55 -3.12 -12.10 -5.85
N GLN A 56 -2.43 -13.14 -6.26
CA GLN A 56 -1.60 -13.94 -5.35
C GLN A 56 -0.45 -13.12 -4.75
N ALA A 57 0.24 -12.35 -5.58
CA ALA A 57 1.32 -11.46 -5.11
C ALA A 57 0.80 -10.42 -4.10
N LEU A 58 -0.40 -9.85 -4.33
CA LEU A 58 -1.01 -8.90 -3.40
C LEU A 58 -1.37 -9.55 -2.06
N ILE A 59 -1.84 -10.80 -2.06
CA ILE A 59 -2.12 -11.54 -0.82
C ILE A 59 -0.84 -11.65 0.02
N PHE A 60 0.28 -12.05 -0.59
CA PHE A 60 1.56 -12.19 0.13
C PHE A 60 2.13 -10.84 0.58
N ALA A 61 2.17 -9.86 -0.32
CA ALA A 61 2.68 -8.52 0.02
C ALA A 61 1.80 -7.85 1.09
N GLY A 62 0.48 -8.01 0.99
CA GLY A 62 -0.48 -7.49 1.95
C GLY A 62 -0.32 -8.12 3.33
N ALA A 63 -0.17 -9.44 3.41
CA ALA A 63 0.06 -10.11 4.67
C ALA A 63 1.37 -9.66 5.34
N ALA A 64 2.45 -9.50 4.56
CA ALA A 64 3.71 -8.96 5.06
C ALA A 64 3.57 -7.52 5.55
N GLN A 65 2.85 -6.67 4.82
CA GLN A 65 2.58 -5.28 5.20
C GLN A 65 1.77 -5.18 6.48
N ASP A 66 0.72 -5.99 6.61
CA ASP A 66 -0.11 -6.02 7.82
C ASP A 66 0.68 -6.48 9.05
N GLN A 67 1.64 -7.39 8.87
CA GLN A 67 2.56 -7.80 9.93
C GLN A 67 3.46 -6.65 10.39
N VAL A 68 4.05 -5.91 9.46
CA VAL A 68 4.89 -4.73 9.77
C VAL A 68 4.06 -3.67 10.51
N SER A 69 2.85 -3.42 10.05
CA SER A 69 1.93 -2.47 10.70
C SER A 69 1.57 -2.90 12.14
N ALA A 70 1.33 -4.19 12.36
CA ALA A 70 1.07 -4.73 13.69
C ALA A 70 2.28 -4.60 14.61
N ASP A 71 3.47 -4.90 14.12
CA ASP A 71 4.72 -4.79 14.87
C ASP A 71 5.03 -3.34 15.26
N ASP A 72 4.80 -2.39 14.35
CA ASP A 72 4.95 -0.96 14.65
C ASP A 72 3.98 -0.49 15.73
N SER A 73 2.75 -0.98 15.70
CA SER A 73 1.75 -0.67 16.74
C SER A 73 2.16 -1.20 18.10
N LEU A 74 2.69 -2.43 18.17
CA LEU A 74 3.19 -3.04 19.41
C LEU A 74 4.38 -2.27 19.97
N ARG A 75 5.32 -1.84 19.12
CA ARG A 75 6.47 -1.02 19.53
C ARG A 75 6.04 0.32 20.10
N THR A 76 5.04 0.95 19.51
CA THR A 76 4.49 2.21 20.05
C THR A 76 3.95 2.04 21.47
N LEU A 77 3.45 0.84 21.80
CA LEU A 77 3.02 0.47 23.15
C LEU A 77 4.16 -0.01 24.06
N GLY A 78 5.41 -0.01 23.59
CA GLY A 78 6.58 -0.48 24.33
C GLY A 78 6.75 -2.00 24.39
N ILE A 79 6.04 -2.74 23.54
CA ILE A 79 6.12 -4.22 23.47
C ILE A 79 7.24 -4.60 22.49
N PRO A 80 8.23 -5.42 22.93
CA PRO A 80 9.28 -5.90 22.03
C PRO A 80 8.70 -6.76 20.90
N THR A 81 9.18 -6.56 19.67
CA THR A 81 8.80 -7.36 18.51
C THR A 81 9.99 -8.16 17.98
N PRO A 82 9.78 -9.31 17.30
CA PRO A 82 10.86 -10.08 16.71
C PRO A 82 11.73 -9.26 15.76
N ALA A 83 13.06 -9.40 15.86
CA ALA A 83 14.01 -8.63 15.06
C ALA A 83 13.87 -8.88 13.54
N GLY A 84 13.39 -10.05 13.12
CA GLY A 84 13.19 -10.40 11.72
C GLY A 84 12.21 -9.49 10.97
N THR A 85 11.19 -8.97 11.66
CA THR A 85 10.21 -8.05 11.08
C THR A 85 10.78 -6.66 10.80
N LEU A 86 11.87 -6.29 11.47
CA LEU A 86 12.59 -5.03 11.24
C LEU A 86 13.25 -4.95 9.87
N PHE A 87 13.59 -6.09 9.27
CA PHE A 87 14.32 -6.16 7.99
C PHE A 87 13.44 -6.38 6.78
N ASP A 88 12.19 -6.78 6.96
CA ASP A 88 11.22 -6.97 5.87
C ASP A 88 10.73 -5.65 5.30
N GLY A 89 10.86 -4.56 6.05
CA GLY A 89 10.55 -3.21 5.59
C GLY A 89 9.08 -2.97 5.26
N ASP A 90 8.77 -1.71 5.01
CA ASP A 90 7.45 -1.27 4.58
C ASP A 90 7.22 -1.65 3.11
N ARG A 91 6.21 -2.47 2.84
CA ARG A 91 5.82 -2.90 1.49
C ARG A 91 4.71 -2.05 0.88
N GLU A 92 4.44 -0.91 1.45
CA GLU A 92 3.40 0.00 0.96
C GLU A 92 3.50 0.29 -0.55
N PRO A 93 4.67 0.62 -1.12
CA PRO A 93 4.80 0.85 -2.56
C PRO A 93 4.45 -0.38 -3.40
N GLU A 94 4.83 -1.57 -2.95
CA GLU A 94 4.51 -2.83 -3.63
C GLU A 94 3.01 -3.13 -3.60
N VAL A 95 2.38 -2.98 -2.44
CA VAL A 95 0.93 -3.14 -2.27
C VAL A 95 0.17 -2.15 -3.13
N ALA A 96 0.56 -0.87 -3.13
CA ALA A 96 -0.06 0.17 -3.94
C ALA A 96 0.04 -0.15 -5.44
N ARG A 97 1.20 -0.58 -5.90
CA ARG A 97 1.43 -0.99 -7.29
C ARG A 97 0.55 -2.18 -7.68
N LEU A 98 0.55 -3.23 -6.89
CA LEU A 98 -0.24 -4.44 -7.15
C LEU A 98 -1.74 -4.16 -7.18
N LYS A 99 -2.24 -3.31 -6.29
CA LYS A 99 -3.63 -2.84 -6.32
C LYS A 99 -3.97 -2.10 -7.62
N GLY A 100 -3.08 -1.21 -8.07
CA GLY A 100 -3.24 -0.48 -9.32
C GLY A 100 -3.25 -1.41 -10.52
N GLU A 101 -2.31 -2.34 -10.60
CA GLU A 101 -2.22 -3.32 -11.68
C GLU A 101 -3.43 -4.27 -11.70
N LEU A 102 -3.95 -4.70 -10.54
CA LEU A 102 -5.18 -5.49 -10.45
C LEU A 102 -6.39 -4.73 -10.99
N ARG A 103 -6.55 -3.47 -10.64
CA ARG A 103 -7.62 -2.62 -11.20
C ARG A 103 -7.50 -2.52 -12.72
N ALA A 104 -6.29 -2.32 -13.22
CA ALA A 104 -6.04 -2.18 -14.66
C ALA A 104 -6.30 -3.47 -15.44
N VAL A 105 -5.87 -4.63 -14.93
CA VAL A 105 -6.12 -5.92 -15.61
C VAL A 105 -7.62 -6.29 -15.56
N ASN A 106 -8.32 -6.00 -14.48
CA ASN A 106 -9.77 -6.20 -14.40
C ASN A 106 -10.52 -5.30 -15.39
N ALA A 107 -10.15 -4.03 -15.48
CA ALA A 107 -10.70 -3.11 -16.46
C ALA A 107 -10.48 -3.59 -17.91
N GLN A 108 -9.28 -4.11 -18.20
CA GLN A 108 -8.97 -4.66 -19.52
C GLN A 108 -9.75 -5.94 -19.83
N LEU A 109 -9.95 -6.83 -18.85
CA LEU A 109 -10.79 -8.02 -18.99
C LEU A 109 -12.24 -7.65 -19.36
N LEU A 110 -12.80 -6.65 -18.69
CA LEU A 110 -14.13 -6.13 -19.01
C LEU A 110 -14.17 -5.47 -20.40
N ALA A 111 -13.22 -4.59 -20.70
CA ALA A 111 -13.15 -3.88 -21.98
C ALA A 111 -12.98 -4.82 -23.17
N SER A 112 -12.28 -5.93 -22.99
CA SER A 112 -12.05 -6.96 -24.01
C SER A 112 -13.18 -8.00 -24.10
N GLY A 113 -14.20 -7.89 -23.26
CA GLY A 113 -15.31 -8.87 -23.23
C GLY A 113 -14.91 -10.26 -22.74
N CYS A 114 -13.82 -10.38 -22.02
CA CYS A 114 -13.29 -11.66 -21.52
C CYS A 114 -14.08 -12.21 -20.32
N ILE A 115 -14.68 -11.32 -19.54
CA ILE A 115 -15.54 -11.64 -18.40
C ILE A 115 -16.78 -10.75 -18.45
N ALA A 116 -17.91 -11.29 -18.00
CA ALA A 116 -19.08 -10.46 -17.75
C ALA A 116 -18.90 -9.70 -16.43
N ASP A 117 -19.45 -8.47 -16.36
CA ASP A 117 -19.52 -7.74 -15.11
C ASP A 117 -20.44 -8.51 -14.15
N PRO A 118 -19.94 -8.95 -12.99
CA PRO A 118 -20.76 -9.73 -12.06
C PRO A 118 -21.75 -8.88 -11.24
N TYR A 119 -21.73 -7.54 -11.43
CA TYR A 119 -22.55 -6.61 -10.62
C TYR A 119 -23.35 -5.63 -11.45
#